data_bfb15c864a57ee1f5f428f34a86f4e3d
#
_entry.id   bfb15c864a57ee1f5f428f34a86f4e3d
#
_cell.length_a   1.000
_cell.length_b   1.000
_cell.length_c   1.000
_cell.angle_alpha   90.00
_cell.angle_beta   90.00
_cell.angle_gamma   90.00
#
_symmetry.space_group_name_H-M   'P 1'
#
loop_
_entity.id
_entity.type
_entity.pdbx_description
1 polymer ?
#
loop_
_entity_poly.entity_id
_entity_poly.type
_entity_poly.pdbx_seq_one_letter_code
_entity_poly.pdbx_strand_id
1 'polypeptide(L)'
;MPTISVVVPCYNGGRFLDQLIASLAAQTFRDFETVIINDGSTDAATLVKLATLDPVIQVIHQGKGGPAAARNRGFSQARADLVMVLDCDDMLEPTYLAETLSVLQSGPPEVGFVFTHESLMGARQGINTKYFNPFDQLFENRVGYSMLIRKTAWREAGGYDETMIDGCEDWEFSLRLIRAGFIGIEIPKPLLRYNVSEQGFQLSRASRQHGKLWRQIRKKHRDLYRLPNLIRLFWEARTSRCEISTFRAVVTLLLSIVLPDAWYSAFVHRVRSIRLARAMKAAAAPMSAGQLRPKTGSSR
;
A
#
# COMPACT_ATOMS: atom_id res chain seq x y z
N MET A 1 -7.91 -20.10 -16.94
CA MET A 1 -7.09 -19.58 -15.83
C MET A 1 -7.74 -18.29 -15.39
N PRO A 2 -7.77 -17.95 -14.09
CA PRO A 2 -8.35 -16.68 -13.64
C PRO A 2 -7.55 -15.50 -14.18
N THR A 3 -8.22 -14.36 -14.33
CA THR A 3 -7.56 -13.11 -14.76
C THR A 3 -6.78 -12.45 -13.62
N ILE A 4 -7.27 -12.56 -12.38
CA ILE A 4 -6.66 -12.00 -11.17
C ILE A 4 -6.52 -13.10 -10.11
N SER A 5 -5.38 -13.14 -9.41
CA SER A 5 -5.23 -13.88 -8.16
C SER A 5 -5.20 -12.90 -6.98
N VAL A 6 -6.17 -13.01 -6.07
CA VAL A 6 -6.16 -12.25 -4.81
C VAL A 6 -5.38 -13.02 -3.78
N VAL A 7 -4.23 -12.51 -3.37
CA VAL A 7 -3.32 -13.10 -2.38
C VAL A 7 -3.54 -12.45 -1.02
N VAL A 8 -3.86 -13.28 -0.03
CA VAL A 8 -4.20 -12.83 1.32
C VAL A 8 -3.22 -13.44 2.33
N PRO A 9 -2.21 -12.70 2.82
CA PRO A 9 -1.41 -13.14 3.95
C PRO A 9 -2.26 -13.13 5.22
N CYS A 10 -2.23 -14.22 5.99
CA CYS A 10 -3.03 -14.37 7.22
C CYS A 10 -2.17 -14.93 8.36
N TYR A 11 -2.05 -14.17 9.45
CA TYR A 11 -1.46 -14.63 10.71
C TYR A 11 -2.34 -14.23 11.88
N ASN A 12 -2.97 -15.23 12.55
CA ASN A 12 -3.90 -15.02 13.67
C ASN A 12 -5.02 -14.00 13.33
N GLY A 13 -5.50 -14.03 12.07
CA GLY A 13 -6.47 -13.07 11.51
C GLY A 13 -7.87 -13.66 11.26
N GLY A 14 -8.17 -14.84 11.76
CA GLY A 14 -9.42 -15.57 11.49
C GLY A 14 -10.70 -14.77 11.72
N ARG A 15 -10.68 -13.88 12.72
CA ARG A 15 -11.82 -12.99 13.06
C ARG A 15 -12.20 -12.00 11.95
N PHE A 16 -11.30 -11.74 11.01
CA PHE A 16 -11.54 -10.79 9.93
C PHE A 16 -11.95 -11.45 8.61
N LEU A 17 -11.71 -12.76 8.48
CA LEU A 17 -11.89 -13.48 7.21
C LEU A 17 -13.32 -13.43 6.67
N ASP A 18 -14.35 -13.38 7.54
CA ASP A 18 -15.74 -13.30 7.09
C ASP A 18 -16.00 -11.98 6.34
N GLN A 19 -15.52 -10.87 6.87
CA GLN A 19 -15.69 -9.55 6.25
C GLN A 19 -14.88 -9.43 4.97
N LEU A 20 -13.65 -9.94 4.97
CA LEU A 20 -12.79 -9.99 3.77
C LEU A 20 -13.49 -10.80 2.67
N ILE A 21 -13.93 -12.03 2.95
CA ILE A 21 -14.59 -12.91 1.98
C ILE A 21 -15.88 -12.29 1.46
N ALA A 22 -16.68 -11.67 2.33
CA ALA A 22 -17.87 -10.94 1.91
C ALA A 22 -17.55 -9.79 0.95
N SER A 23 -16.45 -9.06 1.18
CA SER A 23 -16.01 -7.98 0.28
C SER A 23 -15.54 -8.50 -1.07
N LEU A 24 -14.90 -9.68 -1.11
CA LEU A 24 -14.52 -10.36 -2.36
C LEU A 24 -15.75 -10.89 -3.09
N ALA A 25 -16.70 -11.48 -2.37
CA ALA A 25 -17.98 -11.92 -2.95
C ALA A 25 -18.81 -10.77 -3.53
N ALA A 26 -18.63 -9.54 -3.04
CA ALA A 26 -19.30 -8.34 -3.53
C ALA A 26 -18.63 -7.70 -4.76
N GLN A 27 -17.45 -8.18 -5.19
CA GLN A 27 -16.77 -7.60 -6.35
C GLN A 27 -17.63 -7.70 -7.62
N THR A 28 -17.63 -6.64 -8.43
CA THR A 28 -18.34 -6.63 -9.74
C THR A 28 -17.59 -7.44 -10.80
N PHE A 29 -16.27 -7.50 -10.72
CA PHE A 29 -15.45 -8.40 -11.53
C PHE A 29 -15.40 -9.80 -10.88
N ARG A 30 -15.63 -10.87 -11.65
CA ARG A 30 -15.82 -12.23 -11.11
C ARG A 30 -14.74 -13.23 -11.49
N ASP A 31 -13.94 -12.96 -12.52
CA ASP A 31 -12.92 -13.91 -12.99
C ASP A 31 -11.63 -13.77 -12.18
N PHE A 32 -11.70 -14.13 -10.91
CA PHE A 32 -10.55 -14.15 -10.01
C PHE A 32 -10.55 -15.41 -9.12
N GLU A 33 -9.38 -15.75 -8.60
CA GLU A 33 -9.20 -16.72 -7.53
C GLU A 33 -8.76 -16.03 -6.24
N THR A 34 -8.98 -16.70 -5.11
CA THR A 34 -8.50 -16.27 -3.79
C THR A 34 -7.52 -17.28 -3.24
N VAL A 35 -6.32 -16.82 -2.87
CA VAL A 35 -5.25 -17.64 -2.29
C VAL A 35 -4.88 -17.06 -0.92
N ILE A 36 -5.26 -17.74 0.15
CA ILE A 36 -4.92 -17.35 1.52
C ILE A 36 -3.64 -18.08 1.94
N ILE A 37 -2.65 -17.33 2.39
CA ILE A 37 -1.40 -17.87 2.92
C ILE A 37 -1.46 -17.81 4.45
N ASN A 38 -1.67 -18.93 5.09
CA ASN A 38 -1.55 -19.05 6.54
C ASN A 38 -0.07 -19.04 6.94
N ASP A 39 0.39 -17.93 7.47
CA ASP A 39 1.79 -17.69 7.86
C ASP A 39 2.07 -18.19 9.28
N GLY A 40 1.76 -19.47 9.54
CA GLY A 40 2.02 -20.10 10.82
C GLY A 40 1.15 -19.59 11.96
N SER A 41 -0.16 -19.41 11.72
CA SER A 41 -1.10 -19.03 12.79
C SER A 41 -1.09 -20.03 13.92
N THR A 42 -1.13 -19.53 15.15
CA THR A 42 -1.14 -20.29 16.41
C THR A 42 -2.49 -20.20 17.14
N ASP A 43 -3.33 -19.27 16.74
CA ASP A 43 -4.66 -19.05 17.28
C ASP A 43 -5.62 -20.13 16.77
N ALA A 44 -6.22 -20.91 17.69
CA ALA A 44 -7.11 -22.03 17.37
C ALA A 44 -8.34 -21.56 16.55
N ALA A 45 -8.91 -20.39 16.86
CA ALA A 45 -10.05 -19.85 16.13
C ALA A 45 -9.71 -19.56 14.67
N THR A 46 -8.51 -19.02 14.40
CA THR A 46 -8.01 -18.82 13.03
C THR A 46 -7.84 -20.15 12.31
N LEU A 47 -7.25 -21.17 12.94
CA LEU A 47 -7.03 -22.47 12.31
C LEU A 47 -8.35 -23.17 11.96
N VAL A 48 -9.33 -23.15 12.88
CA VAL A 48 -10.69 -23.67 12.61
C VAL A 48 -11.33 -22.91 11.46
N LYS A 49 -11.26 -21.58 11.48
CA LYS A 49 -11.84 -20.76 10.42
C LYS A 49 -11.25 -21.09 9.05
N LEU A 50 -9.92 -21.17 8.93
CA LEU A 50 -9.25 -21.53 7.68
C LEU A 50 -9.62 -22.92 7.18
N ALA A 51 -9.82 -23.89 8.08
CA ALA A 51 -10.21 -25.25 7.74
C ALA A 51 -11.68 -25.37 7.29
N THR A 52 -12.53 -24.40 7.62
CA THR A 52 -13.97 -24.39 7.29
C THR A 52 -14.33 -23.44 6.15
N LEU A 53 -13.35 -22.85 5.47
CA LEU A 53 -13.60 -22.02 4.30
C LEU A 53 -14.13 -22.83 3.12
N ASP A 54 -14.87 -22.16 2.24
CA ASP A 54 -15.31 -22.76 0.97
C ASP A 54 -14.09 -23.30 0.20
N PRO A 55 -14.13 -24.56 -0.29
CA PRO A 55 -13.02 -25.17 -1.04
C PRO A 55 -12.59 -24.41 -2.31
N VAL A 56 -13.40 -23.49 -2.81
CA VAL A 56 -13.02 -22.60 -3.92
C VAL A 56 -11.90 -21.64 -3.51
N ILE A 57 -11.77 -21.35 -2.21
CA ILE A 57 -10.69 -20.54 -1.65
C ILE A 57 -9.50 -21.44 -1.34
N GLN A 58 -8.39 -21.22 -2.03
CA GLN A 58 -7.18 -21.97 -1.79
C GLN A 58 -6.50 -21.50 -0.50
N VAL A 59 -6.33 -22.40 0.48
CA VAL A 59 -5.56 -22.12 1.70
C VAL A 59 -4.24 -22.87 1.64
N ILE A 60 -3.14 -22.12 1.82
CA ILE A 60 -1.78 -22.66 1.83
C ILE A 60 -1.16 -22.39 3.18
N HIS A 61 -0.64 -23.43 3.83
CA HIS A 61 0.02 -23.32 5.12
C HIS A 61 1.54 -23.23 4.94
N GLN A 62 2.17 -22.37 5.73
CA GLN A 62 3.64 -22.27 5.84
C GLN A 62 4.04 -22.02 7.30
N GLY A 63 5.31 -22.26 7.61
CA GLY A 63 5.89 -21.77 8.86
C GLY A 63 5.94 -20.25 8.88
N LYS A 64 5.94 -19.65 10.09
CA LYS A 64 5.92 -18.19 10.24
C LYS A 64 7.15 -17.55 9.59
N GLY A 65 6.91 -16.80 8.52
CA GLY A 65 7.93 -16.10 7.72
C GLY A 65 7.74 -14.59 7.67
N GLY A 66 6.58 -14.08 8.10
CA GLY A 66 6.21 -12.67 8.04
C GLY A 66 5.52 -12.28 6.73
N PRO A 67 5.03 -11.02 6.64
CA PRO A 67 4.22 -10.55 5.52
C PRO A 67 4.92 -10.69 4.16
N ALA A 68 6.22 -10.38 4.08
CA ALA A 68 7.01 -10.50 2.85
C ALA A 68 7.04 -11.94 2.33
N ALA A 69 7.37 -12.92 3.20
CA ALA A 69 7.41 -14.34 2.84
C ALA A 69 6.03 -14.86 2.43
N ALA A 70 4.98 -14.48 3.16
CA ALA A 70 3.61 -14.87 2.83
C ALA A 70 3.17 -14.30 1.47
N ARG A 71 3.47 -13.03 1.19
CA ARG A 71 3.17 -12.42 -0.12
C ARG A 71 3.97 -13.10 -1.23
N ASN A 72 5.27 -13.33 -1.07
CA ASN A 72 6.09 -14.06 -2.05
C ASN A 72 5.54 -15.46 -2.32
N ARG A 73 5.15 -16.18 -1.27
CA ARG A 73 4.51 -17.50 -1.42
C ARG A 73 3.23 -17.40 -2.23
N GLY A 74 2.39 -16.39 -1.94
CA GLY A 74 1.16 -16.13 -2.68
C GLY A 74 1.40 -15.86 -4.16
N PHE A 75 2.36 -14.97 -4.50
CA PHE A 75 2.75 -14.72 -5.89
C PHE A 75 3.23 -15.98 -6.61
N SER A 76 3.97 -16.84 -5.92
CA SER A 76 4.47 -18.10 -6.49
C SER A 76 3.33 -19.07 -6.80
N GLN A 77 2.26 -19.08 -5.99
CA GLN A 77 1.12 -19.99 -6.12
C GLN A 77 -0.01 -19.41 -6.98
N ALA A 78 -0.03 -18.09 -7.20
CA ALA A 78 -0.99 -17.42 -8.06
C ALA A 78 -0.98 -17.99 -9.47
N ARG A 79 -2.15 -18.37 -9.99
CA ARG A 79 -2.32 -18.89 -11.36
C ARG A 79 -2.46 -17.77 -12.39
N ALA A 80 -2.91 -16.59 -11.95
CA ALA A 80 -3.05 -15.43 -12.80
C ALA A 80 -1.72 -14.70 -13.01
N ASP A 81 -1.63 -13.94 -14.11
CA ASP A 81 -0.52 -13.02 -14.37
C ASP A 81 -0.69 -11.66 -13.66
N LEU A 82 -1.86 -11.39 -13.11
CA LEU A 82 -2.16 -10.21 -12.31
C LEU A 82 -2.47 -10.63 -10.87
N VAL A 83 -1.75 -10.05 -9.92
CA VAL A 83 -1.88 -10.41 -8.51
C VAL A 83 -2.29 -9.19 -7.70
N MET A 84 -3.41 -9.30 -6.99
CA MET A 84 -3.85 -8.34 -5.98
C MET A 84 -3.39 -8.79 -4.61
N VAL A 85 -2.71 -7.92 -3.86
CA VAL A 85 -2.34 -8.18 -2.46
C VAL A 85 -3.36 -7.51 -1.54
N LEU A 86 -3.95 -8.29 -0.64
CA LEU A 86 -4.97 -7.84 0.31
C LEU A 86 -4.68 -8.41 1.70
N ASP A 87 -4.41 -7.58 2.68
CA ASP A 87 -4.21 -8.06 4.06
C ASP A 87 -5.53 -8.58 4.65
N CYS A 88 -5.45 -9.60 5.52
CA CYS A 88 -6.63 -10.35 5.97
C CYS A 88 -7.63 -9.54 6.81
N ASP A 89 -7.23 -8.37 7.31
CA ASP A 89 -8.06 -7.46 8.10
C ASP A 89 -8.61 -6.27 7.31
N ASP A 90 -8.37 -6.24 6.00
CA ASP A 90 -8.85 -5.20 5.09
C ASP A 90 -9.97 -5.70 4.16
N MET A 91 -10.64 -4.79 3.46
CA MET A 91 -11.73 -5.09 2.54
C MET A 91 -11.63 -4.24 1.26
N LEU A 92 -12.19 -4.76 0.17
CA LEU A 92 -12.28 -4.03 -1.09
C LEU A 92 -13.70 -3.49 -1.30
N GLU A 93 -13.80 -2.27 -1.83
CA GLU A 93 -15.06 -1.77 -2.38
C GLU A 93 -15.45 -2.55 -3.65
N PRO A 94 -16.73 -2.69 -3.98
CA PRO A 94 -17.22 -3.60 -5.01
C PRO A 94 -16.60 -3.44 -6.40
N THR A 95 -16.10 -2.27 -6.74
CA THR A 95 -15.54 -1.97 -8.07
C THR A 95 -14.00 -2.04 -8.11
N TYR A 96 -13.33 -2.36 -6.99
CA TYR A 96 -11.87 -2.32 -6.90
C TYR A 96 -11.18 -3.14 -8.00
N LEU A 97 -11.53 -4.43 -8.12
CA LEU A 97 -10.89 -5.32 -9.09
C LEU A 97 -11.18 -4.90 -10.55
N ALA A 98 -12.40 -4.49 -10.84
CA ALA A 98 -12.78 -4.03 -12.20
C ALA A 98 -12.03 -2.76 -12.60
N GLU A 99 -11.96 -1.76 -11.71
CA GLU A 99 -11.32 -0.48 -12.01
C GLU A 99 -9.79 -0.61 -12.11
N THR A 100 -9.17 -1.34 -11.18
CA THR A 100 -7.72 -1.55 -11.20
C THR A 100 -7.28 -2.39 -12.40
N LEU A 101 -8.05 -3.42 -12.77
CA LEU A 101 -7.82 -4.22 -13.96
C LEU A 101 -7.89 -3.37 -15.24
N SER A 102 -8.94 -2.56 -15.39
CA SER A 102 -9.13 -1.69 -16.56
C SER A 102 -7.95 -0.74 -16.76
N VAL A 103 -7.45 -0.11 -15.68
CA VAL A 103 -6.32 0.80 -15.74
C VAL A 103 -5.02 0.05 -16.07
N LEU A 104 -4.79 -1.12 -15.46
CA LEU A 104 -3.57 -1.89 -15.68
C LEU A 104 -3.51 -2.47 -17.10
N GLN A 105 -4.63 -2.93 -17.66
CA GLN A 105 -4.70 -3.47 -19.02
C GLN A 105 -4.55 -2.41 -20.09
N SER A 106 -5.09 -1.20 -19.86
CA SER A 106 -4.96 -0.08 -20.81
C SER A 106 -3.61 0.63 -20.75
N GLY A 107 -2.83 0.39 -19.69
CA GLY A 107 -1.50 0.99 -19.52
C GLY A 107 -0.43 0.26 -20.34
N PRO A 108 0.67 0.97 -20.72
CA PRO A 108 1.81 0.36 -21.36
C PRO A 108 2.53 -0.64 -20.42
N PRO A 109 3.44 -1.50 -20.95
CA PRO A 109 4.11 -2.54 -20.16
C PRO A 109 4.86 -2.03 -18.93
N GLU A 110 5.36 -0.81 -18.95
CA GLU A 110 6.06 -0.15 -17.85
C GLU A 110 5.15 0.12 -16.65
N VAL A 111 3.81 0.15 -16.86
CA VAL A 111 2.85 0.21 -15.75
C VAL A 111 2.82 -1.16 -15.08
N GLY A 112 3.60 -1.27 -14.01
CA GLY A 112 3.77 -2.53 -13.27
C GLY A 112 2.67 -2.78 -12.24
N PHE A 113 2.02 -1.73 -11.74
CA PHE A 113 1.04 -1.83 -10.67
C PHE A 113 0.03 -0.67 -10.66
N VAL A 114 -1.14 -0.94 -10.10
CA VAL A 114 -2.23 0.03 -9.89
C VAL A 114 -2.70 -0.05 -8.44
N PHE A 115 -2.98 1.08 -7.84
CA PHE A 115 -3.45 1.20 -6.46
C PHE A 115 -4.50 2.29 -6.32
N THR A 116 -5.16 2.35 -5.16
CA THR A 116 -6.26 3.29 -4.89
C THR A 116 -5.99 4.08 -3.61
N HIS A 117 -6.79 5.11 -3.35
CA HIS A 117 -6.88 5.68 -2.01
C HIS A 117 -7.48 4.68 -1.03
N GLU A 118 -7.31 4.96 0.26
CA GLU A 118 -7.79 4.12 1.36
C GLU A 118 -8.89 4.85 2.15
N SER A 119 -9.98 4.17 2.41
CA SER A 119 -10.96 4.56 3.43
C SER A 119 -10.55 3.92 4.76
N LEU A 120 -10.15 4.73 5.72
CA LEU A 120 -9.69 4.24 7.03
C LEU A 120 -10.88 3.82 7.88
N MET A 121 -10.77 2.67 8.57
CA MET A 121 -11.74 2.16 9.53
C MET A 121 -11.04 1.66 10.81
N GLY A 122 -11.79 1.38 11.84
CA GLY A 122 -11.26 0.99 13.16
C GLY A 122 -10.81 2.18 14.00
N ALA A 123 -9.59 2.17 14.52
CA ALA A 123 -9.05 3.19 15.43
C ALA A 123 -8.92 4.59 14.80
N ARG A 124 -9.01 4.70 13.50
CA ARG A 124 -9.01 5.97 12.75
C ARG A 124 -10.06 5.91 11.65
N GLN A 125 -10.62 7.07 11.32
CA GLN A 125 -11.55 7.25 10.22
C GLN A 125 -11.05 8.35 9.28
N GLY A 126 -11.51 8.33 8.03
CA GLY A 126 -11.17 9.32 7.01
C GLY A 126 -10.60 8.69 5.75
N ILE A 127 -10.16 9.51 4.82
CA ILE A 127 -9.55 9.08 3.56
C ILE A 127 -8.05 9.32 3.65
N ASN A 128 -7.27 8.28 3.41
CA ASN A 128 -5.83 8.35 3.21
C ASN A 128 -5.54 8.38 1.72
N THR A 129 -5.17 9.56 1.21
CA THR A 129 -4.83 9.75 -0.19
C THR A 129 -3.45 9.17 -0.48
N LYS A 130 -3.37 8.41 -1.54
CA LYS A 130 -2.15 7.80 -2.05
C LYS A 130 -1.78 8.45 -3.39
N TYR A 131 -0.52 8.43 -3.74
CA TYR A 131 -0.07 8.82 -5.07
C TYR A 131 1.28 8.16 -5.38
N PHE A 132 1.58 8.02 -6.66
CA PHE A 132 2.88 7.53 -7.11
C PHE A 132 3.73 8.68 -7.62
N ASN A 133 4.90 8.81 -7.03
CA ASN A 133 5.96 9.68 -7.51
C ASN A 133 7.29 9.00 -7.17
N PRO A 134 8.11 8.62 -8.15
CA PRO A 134 9.31 7.83 -7.93
C PRO A 134 10.34 8.55 -7.06
N PHE A 135 10.41 9.88 -7.11
CA PHE A 135 11.29 10.67 -6.23
C PHE A 135 10.78 10.69 -4.79
N ASP A 136 9.50 11.01 -4.56
CA ASP A 136 8.92 11.06 -3.21
C ASP A 136 8.96 9.69 -2.53
N GLN A 137 8.78 8.62 -3.31
CA GLN A 137 8.80 7.24 -2.80
C GLN A 137 10.15 6.86 -2.18
N LEU A 138 11.26 7.51 -2.57
CA LEU A 138 12.56 7.33 -1.91
C LEU A 138 12.54 7.80 -0.44
N PHE A 139 11.68 8.72 -0.08
CA PHE A 139 11.70 9.41 1.21
C PHE A 139 10.48 9.11 2.07
N GLU A 140 9.39 8.64 1.49
CA GLU A 140 8.15 8.33 2.19
C GLU A 140 7.35 7.26 1.43
N ASN A 141 6.81 6.26 2.15
CA ASN A 141 5.92 5.27 1.54
C ASN A 141 4.57 5.91 1.18
N ARG A 142 4.37 6.20 -0.10
CA ARG A 142 3.18 6.86 -0.63
C ARG A 142 2.19 5.91 -1.28
N VAL A 143 2.65 4.72 -1.69
CA VAL A 143 1.83 3.72 -2.38
C VAL A 143 1.13 2.80 -1.38
N GLY A 144 1.87 2.26 -0.42
CA GLY A 144 1.37 1.24 0.50
C GLY A 144 1.50 -0.19 -0.06
N TYR A 145 0.86 -1.15 0.61
CA TYR A 145 1.02 -2.57 0.29
C TYR A 145 -0.02 -3.07 -0.73
N SER A 146 -1.23 -2.46 -0.74
CA SER A 146 -2.37 -2.95 -1.51
C SER A 146 -2.33 -2.45 -2.94
N MET A 147 -1.99 -3.34 -3.85
CA MET A 147 -1.79 -3.05 -5.27
C MET A 147 -2.24 -4.24 -6.12
N LEU A 148 -2.83 -3.96 -7.30
CA LEU A 148 -2.90 -4.93 -8.38
C LEU A 148 -1.60 -4.84 -9.18
N ILE A 149 -0.84 -5.93 -9.24
CA ILE A 149 0.56 -5.97 -9.71
C ILE A 149 0.67 -6.97 -10.86
N ARG A 150 1.41 -6.63 -11.91
CA ARG A 150 1.84 -7.62 -12.91
C ARG A 150 2.82 -8.61 -12.27
N LYS A 151 2.58 -9.90 -12.41
CA LYS A 151 3.48 -10.94 -11.88
C LYS A 151 4.88 -10.85 -12.49
N THR A 152 4.99 -10.35 -13.71
CA THR A 152 6.27 -10.01 -14.35
C THR A 152 7.02 -8.93 -13.57
N ALA A 153 6.34 -7.84 -13.18
CA ALA A 153 6.94 -6.78 -12.40
C ALA A 153 7.44 -7.27 -11.02
N TRP A 154 6.66 -8.12 -10.32
CA TRP A 154 7.11 -8.76 -9.10
C TRP A 154 8.37 -9.61 -9.31
N ARG A 155 8.41 -10.40 -10.40
CA ARG A 155 9.55 -11.27 -10.71
C ARG A 155 10.79 -10.48 -11.05
N GLU A 156 10.71 -9.47 -11.90
CA GLU A 156 11.83 -8.62 -12.32
C GLU A 156 12.37 -7.77 -11.17
N ALA A 157 11.49 -7.32 -10.26
CA ALA A 157 11.90 -6.65 -9.03
C ALA A 157 12.57 -7.59 -8.02
N GLY A 158 12.49 -8.92 -8.21
CA GLY A 158 13.06 -9.94 -7.32
C GLY A 158 12.20 -10.22 -6.08
N GLY A 159 10.89 -9.93 -6.14
CA GLY A 159 9.93 -10.16 -5.05
C GLY A 159 10.11 -9.24 -3.86
N TYR A 160 9.34 -9.53 -2.79
CA TYR A 160 9.48 -8.87 -1.49
C TYR A 160 10.75 -9.35 -0.76
N ASP A 161 11.39 -8.46 -0.03
CA ASP A 161 12.56 -8.81 0.78
C ASP A 161 12.15 -9.41 2.12
N GLU A 162 12.28 -10.72 2.26
CA GLU A 162 11.90 -11.47 3.45
C GLU A 162 12.75 -11.15 4.69
N THR A 163 13.86 -10.44 4.53
CA THR A 163 14.67 -9.95 5.67
C THR A 163 14.10 -8.69 6.32
N MET A 164 13.06 -8.08 5.73
CA MET A 164 12.35 -6.92 6.27
C MET A 164 11.29 -7.33 7.32
N ILE A 165 11.70 -8.08 8.32
CA ILE A 165 10.82 -8.64 9.37
C ILE A 165 10.24 -7.60 10.34
N ASP A 166 10.88 -6.44 10.45
CA ASP A 166 10.46 -5.36 11.36
C ASP A 166 9.46 -4.40 10.70
N GLY A 167 9.11 -4.59 9.41
CA GLY A 167 8.15 -3.81 8.63
C GLY A 167 8.77 -3.02 7.49
N CYS A 168 7.93 -2.22 6.80
CA CYS A 168 8.28 -1.47 5.60
C CYS A 168 8.74 -2.35 4.42
N GLU A 169 8.35 -3.61 4.40
CA GLU A 169 8.58 -4.53 3.28
C GLU A 169 7.87 -4.08 2.00
N ASP A 170 6.70 -3.45 2.15
CA ASP A 170 5.92 -2.84 1.07
C ASP A 170 6.64 -1.62 0.48
N TRP A 171 7.21 -0.78 1.34
CA TRP A 171 8.01 0.37 0.91
C TRP A 171 9.28 -0.08 0.20
N GLU A 172 10.01 -1.04 0.75
CA GLU A 172 11.21 -1.61 0.15
C GLU A 172 10.90 -2.22 -1.22
N PHE A 173 9.80 -2.97 -1.34
CA PHE A 173 9.36 -3.57 -2.59
C PHE A 173 9.00 -2.52 -3.65
N SER A 174 8.33 -1.43 -3.27
CA SER A 174 8.03 -0.35 -4.21
C SER A 174 9.29 0.30 -4.79
N LEU A 175 10.38 0.39 -4.01
CA LEU A 175 11.68 0.87 -4.52
C LEU A 175 12.33 -0.14 -5.47
N ARG A 176 12.15 -1.45 -5.25
CA ARG A 176 12.58 -2.47 -6.22
C ARG A 176 11.85 -2.34 -7.54
N LEU A 177 10.54 -2.09 -7.52
CA LEU A 177 9.74 -1.83 -8.73
C LEU A 177 10.26 -0.60 -9.49
N ILE A 178 10.52 0.51 -8.79
CA ILE A 178 11.12 1.73 -9.38
C ILE A 178 12.49 1.42 -9.98
N ARG A 179 13.32 0.67 -9.27
CA ARG A 179 14.66 0.27 -9.74
C ARG A 179 14.61 -0.61 -11.00
N ALA A 180 13.60 -1.47 -11.11
CA ALA A 180 13.34 -2.29 -12.29
C ALA A 180 12.69 -1.51 -13.45
N GLY A 181 12.40 -0.21 -13.28
CA GLY A 181 11.82 0.64 -14.31
C GLY A 181 10.29 0.66 -14.35
N PHE A 182 9.63 0.04 -13.40
CA PHE A 182 8.17 0.04 -13.34
C PHE A 182 7.61 1.30 -12.69
N ILE A 183 6.46 1.74 -13.21
CA ILE A 183 5.68 2.86 -12.69
C ILE A 183 4.34 2.36 -12.15
N GLY A 184 3.80 3.10 -11.17
CA GLY A 184 2.47 2.89 -10.62
C GLY A 184 1.47 3.91 -11.13
N ILE A 185 0.20 3.50 -11.28
CA ILE A 185 -0.90 4.41 -11.54
C ILE A 185 -1.85 4.40 -10.35
N GLU A 186 -2.21 5.60 -9.88
CA GLU A 186 -3.25 5.77 -8.87
C GLU A 186 -4.63 5.88 -9.50
N ILE A 187 -5.62 5.31 -8.82
CA ILE A 187 -7.03 5.63 -9.00
C ILE A 187 -7.44 6.51 -7.81
N PRO A 188 -7.81 7.79 -8.03
CA PRO A 188 -8.08 8.73 -6.94
C PRO A 188 -9.46 8.50 -6.30
N LYS A 189 -9.76 7.24 -5.98
CA LYS A 189 -10.97 6.79 -5.30
C LYS A 189 -10.59 5.93 -4.10
N PRO A 190 -11.28 6.03 -2.95
CA PRO A 190 -11.01 5.24 -1.75
C PRO A 190 -11.65 3.84 -1.86
N LEU A 191 -11.10 2.99 -2.73
CA LEU A 191 -11.64 1.65 -3.01
C LEU A 191 -11.07 0.55 -2.10
N LEU A 192 -10.04 0.84 -1.29
CA LEU A 192 -9.56 -0.02 -0.22
C LEU A 192 -10.11 0.46 1.13
N ARG A 193 -10.77 -0.40 1.88
CA ARG A 193 -11.16 -0.16 3.28
C ARG A 193 -10.06 -0.72 4.19
N TYR A 194 -9.22 0.18 4.68
CA TYR A 194 -8.03 -0.13 5.46
C TYR A 194 -8.33 -0.12 6.96
N ASN A 195 -8.10 -1.25 7.62
CA ASN A 195 -8.33 -1.40 9.05
C ASN A 195 -7.14 -0.87 9.87
N VAL A 196 -7.35 0.20 10.60
CA VAL A 196 -6.37 0.78 11.53
C VAL A 196 -6.57 0.17 12.90
N SER A 197 -5.79 -0.85 13.23
CA SER A 197 -5.81 -1.45 14.56
C SER A 197 -4.97 -0.63 15.56
N GLU A 198 -5.47 -0.42 16.78
CA GLU A 198 -4.71 0.23 17.86
C GLU A 198 -3.43 -0.55 18.23
N GLN A 199 -3.48 -1.87 18.06
CA GLN A 199 -2.37 -2.79 18.32
C GLN A 199 -1.64 -3.20 17.04
N GLY A 200 -2.03 -2.63 15.89
CA GLY A 200 -1.51 -3.00 14.58
C GLY A 200 0.00 -2.74 14.47
N PHE A 201 0.65 -3.58 13.69
CA PHE A 201 2.08 -3.59 13.48
C PHE A 201 2.63 -2.22 13.05
N GLN A 202 1.88 -1.47 12.21
CA GLN A 202 2.31 -0.17 11.71
C GLN A 202 2.32 0.94 12.77
N LEU A 203 1.36 0.96 13.71
CA LEU A 203 1.29 2.00 14.74
C LEU A 203 2.25 1.76 15.90
N SER A 204 2.54 0.49 16.22
CA SER A 204 3.29 0.15 17.43
C SER A 204 4.77 -0.08 17.19
N ARG A 205 5.18 -0.79 16.15
CA ARG A 205 6.55 -1.24 15.93
C ARG A 205 7.26 -0.50 14.80
N ALA A 206 6.70 -0.51 13.59
CA ALA A 206 7.32 0.13 12.43
C ALA A 206 7.44 1.66 12.60
N SER A 207 6.45 2.29 13.23
CA SER A 207 6.49 3.73 13.53
C SER A 207 7.59 4.10 14.53
N ARG A 208 7.82 3.28 15.58
CA ARG A 208 8.92 3.53 16.55
C ARG A 208 10.29 3.26 15.94
N GLN A 209 10.39 2.38 14.95
CA GLN A 209 11.63 1.98 14.31
C GLN A 209 11.83 2.62 12.92
N HIS A 210 10.98 3.56 12.53
CA HIS A 210 11.00 4.17 11.21
C HIS A 210 12.40 4.61 10.77
N GLY A 211 13.15 5.28 11.64
CA GLY A 211 14.51 5.71 11.33
C GLY A 211 15.50 4.57 11.10
N LYS A 212 15.34 3.43 11.80
CA LYS A 212 16.15 2.22 11.59
C LYS A 212 15.80 1.59 10.24
N LEU A 213 14.50 1.42 9.97
CA LEU A 213 13.98 0.80 8.76
C LEU A 213 14.33 1.64 7.52
N TRP A 214 14.17 2.95 7.59
CA TRP A 214 14.56 3.84 6.50
C TRP A 214 16.06 3.77 6.18
N ARG A 215 16.94 3.74 7.21
CA ARG A 215 18.38 3.54 7.00
C ARG A 215 18.68 2.17 6.36
N GLN A 216 17.97 1.12 6.75
CA GLN A 216 18.10 -0.21 6.15
C GLN A 216 17.72 -0.18 4.66
N ILE A 217 16.57 0.42 4.31
CA ILE A 217 16.10 0.62 2.93
C ILE A 217 17.13 1.42 2.14
N ARG A 218 17.55 2.57 2.65
CA ARG A 218 18.54 3.42 1.98
C ARG A 218 19.88 2.70 1.74
N LYS A 219 20.31 1.87 2.68
CA LYS A 219 21.51 1.05 2.53
C LYS A 219 21.38 0.00 1.42
N LYS A 220 20.20 -0.61 1.28
CA LYS A 220 19.91 -1.60 0.23
C LYS A 220 19.83 -0.97 -1.16
N HIS A 221 19.29 0.21 -1.25
CA HIS A 221 19.05 0.94 -2.50
C HIS A 221 20.01 2.13 -2.70
N ARG A 222 21.27 2.02 -2.26
CA ARG A 222 22.26 3.10 -2.34
C ARG A 222 22.40 3.71 -3.73
N ASP A 223 22.19 2.92 -4.76
CA ASP A 223 22.23 3.35 -6.16
C ASP A 223 21.12 4.39 -6.47
N LEU A 224 19.90 4.21 -5.96
CA LEU A 224 18.81 5.17 -6.15
C LEU A 224 19.07 6.51 -5.46
N TYR A 225 19.83 6.50 -4.37
CA TYR A 225 20.17 7.72 -3.60
C TYR A 225 21.46 8.40 -4.05
N ARG A 226 22.13 7.92 -5.12
CA ARG A 226 23.25 8.65 -5.75
C ARG A 226 22.74 9.89 -6.49
N LEU A 227 23.50 10.97 -6.43
CA LEU A 227 23.10 12.26 -6.99
C LEU A 227 22.59 12.20 -8.44
N PRO A 228 23.24 11.47 -9.39
CA PRO A 228 22.72 11.36 -10.75
C PRO A 228 21.31 10.73 -10.82
N ASN A 229 21.07 9.67 -10.03
CA ASN A 229 19.76 9.01 -9.99
C ASN A 229 18.71 9.86 -9.27
N LEU A 230 19.07 10.57 -8.20
CA LEU A 230 18.18 11.52 -7.55
C LEU A 230 17.76 12.64 -8.51
N ILE A 231 18.69 13.19 -9.28
CA ILE A 231 18.39 14.21 -10.29
C ILE A 231 17.49 13.63 -11.38
N ARG A 232 17.80 12.44 -11.91
CA ARG A 232 16.96 11.75 -12.91
C ARG A 232 15.54 11.56 -12.40
N LEU A 233 15.37 10.93 -11.22
CA LEU A 233 14.06 10.68 -10.62
C LEU A 233 13.31 11.97 -10.30
N PHE A 234 14.03 13.04 -9.90
CA PHE A 234 13.44 14.36 -9.70
C PHE A 234 12.83 14.93 -11.00
N TRP A 235 13.52 14.81 -12.13
CA TRP A 235 13.01 15.28 -13.41
C TRP A 235 11.88 14.40 -13.94
N GLU A 236 12.00 13.07 -13.84
CA GLU A 236 10.92 12.12 -14.18
C GLU A 236 9.65 12.40 -13.36
N ALA A 237 9.81 12.70 -12.08
CA ALA A 237 8.72 13.07 -11.19
C ALA A 237 7.96 14.34 -11.60
N ARG A 238 8.60 15.27 -12.27
CA ARG A 238 7.96 16.52 -12.77
C ARG A 238 7.09 16.28 -14.00
N THR A 239 7.35 15.23 -14.74
CA THR A 239 6.55 14.84 -15.91
C THR A 239 5.41 13.89 -15.52
N SER A 240 5.41 13.37 -14.30
CA SER A 240 4.35 12.52 -13.77
C SER A 240 3.10 13.33 -13.43
N ARG A 241 1.93 12.68 -13.48
CA ARG A 241 0.63 13.31 -13.19
C ARG A 241 0.51 13.90 -11.77
N CYS A 242 1.43 13.53 -10.88
CA CYS A 242 1.46 14.02 -9.50
C CYS A 242 2.54 15.09 -9.34
N GLU A 243 2.15 16.37 -9.46
CA GLU A 243 3.05 17.49 -9.25
C GLU A 243 3.47 17.61 -7.78
N ILE A 244 4.74 17.32 -7.52
CA ILE A 244 5.36 17.73 -6.26
C ILE A 244 5.70 19.21 -6.37
N SER A 245 5.37 19.98 -5.34
CA SER A 245 5.91 21.34 -5.20
C SER A 245 7.44 21.30 -5.37
N THR A 246 7.96 22.00 -6.37
CA THR A 246 9.40 22.09 -6.65
C THR A 246 10.20 22.48 -5.40
N PHE A 247 9.67 23.42 -4.61
CA PHE A 247 10.26 23.82 -3.34
C PHE A 247 10.40 22.64 -2.38
N ARG A 248 9.35 21.84 -2.20
CA ARG A 248 9.37 20.66 -1.32
C ARG A 248 10.39 19.62 -1.80
N ALA A 249 10.44 19.34 -3.09
CA ALA A 249 11.37 18.37 -3.65
C ALA A 249 12.82 18.83 -3.50
N VAL A 250 13.12 20.11 -3.77
CA VAL A 250 14.45 20.70 -3.57
C VAL A 250 14.87 20.67 -2.10
N VAL A 251 13.97 21.06 -1.18
CA VAL A 251 14.25 21.00 0.27
C VAL A 251 14.51 19.57 0.71
N THR A 252 13.71 18.61 0.26
CA THR A 252 13.89 17.18 0.56
C THR A 252 15.24 16.68 0.06
N LEU A 253 15.61 17.03 -1.18
CA LEU A 253 16.89 16.68 -1.78
C LEU A 253 18.05 17.25 -0.96
N LEU A 254 18.05 18.55 -0.69
CA LEU A 254 19.12 19.22 0.08
C LEU A 254 19.26 18.62 1.49
N LEU A 255 18.15 18.45 2.21
CA LEU A 255 18.16 17.85 3.54
C LEU A 255 18.68 16.41 3.54
N SER A 256 18.33 15.62 2.52
CA SER A 256 18.78 14.23 2.41
C SER A 256 20.27 14.08 2.11
N ILE A 257 20.90 15.12 1.52
CA ILE A 257 22.34 15.17 1.23
C ILE A 257 23.14 15.70 2.43
N VAL A 258 22.61 16.75 3.09
CA VAL A 258 23.34 17.49 4.14
C VAL A 258 23.18 16.86 5.51
N LEU A 259 21.98 16.31 5.82
CA LEU A 259 21.71 15.78 7.16
C LEU A 259 22.16 14.31 7.28
N PRO A 260 22.77 13.92 8.43
CA PRO A 260 22.95 12.51 8.78
C PRO A 260 21.57 11.78 8.78
N ASP A 261 21.56 10.52 8.37
CA ASP A 261 20.34 9.71 8.23
C ASP A 261 19.43 9.73 9.47
N ALA A 262 20.01 9.76 10.67
CA ALA A 262 19.25 9.81 11.92
C ALA A 262 18.50 11.15 12.08
N TRP A 263 19.14 12.26 11.75
CA TRP A 263 18.57 13.60 11.84
C TRP A 263 17.50 13.83 10.77
N TYR A 264 17.76 13.39 9.55
CA TYR A 264 16.79 13.45 8.46
C TYR A 264 15.53 12.66 8.82
N SER A 265 15.67 11.41 9.28
CA SER A 265 14.55 10.58 9.69
C SER A 265 13.74 11.20 10.85
N ALA A 266 14.41 11.75 11.86
CA ALA A 266 13.74 12.45 12.96
C ALA A 266 12.97 13.68 12.48
N PHE A 267 13.55 14.45 11.56
CA PHE A 267 12.90 15.60 10.94
C PHE A 267 11.64 15.20 10.17
N VAL A 268 11.73 14.21 9.27
CA VAL A 268 10.58 13.71 8.49
C VAL A 268 9.47 13.19 9.43
N HIS A 269 9.84 12.43 10.46
CA HIS A 269 8.88 11.93 11.43
C HIS A 269 8.16 13.07 12.18
N ARG A 270 8.90 14.10 12.58
CA ARG A 270 8.33 15.30 13.26
C ARG A 270 7.38 16.06 12.35
N VAL A 271 7.75 16.29 11.09
CA VAL A 271 6.89 16.96 10.09
C VAL A 271 5.61 16.15 9.86
N ARG A 272 5.72 14.83 9.74
CA ARG A 272 4.58 13.91 9.57
C ARG A 272 3.64 13.98 10.78
N SER A 273 4.16 13.95 11.99
CA SER A 273 3.38 14.04 13.24
C SER A 273 2.61 15.36 13.35
N ILE A 274 3.24 16.48 12.97
CA ILE A 274 2.60 17.80 12.96
C ILE A 274 1.46 17.85 11.91
N ARG A 275 1.68 17.29 10.71
CA ARG A 275 0.64 17.22 9.66
C ARG A 275 -0.55 16.37 10.10
N LEU A 276 -0.30 15.22 10.70
CA LEU A 276 -1.34 14.35 11.24
C LEU A 276 -2.13 15.05 12.34
N ALA A 277 -1.46 15.73 13.26
CA ALA A 277 -2.12 16.48 14.33
C ALA A 277 -2.98 17.64 13.78
N ARG A 278 -2.53 18.33 12.72
CA ARG A 278 -3.30 19.39 12.04
C ARG A 278 -4.52 18.82 11.30
N ALA A 279 -4.36 17.70 10.59
CA ALA A 279 -5.46 17.02 9.90
C ALA A 279 -6.53 16.54 10.90
N MET A 280 -6.12 15.98 12.04
CA MET A 280 -7.04 15.58 13.12
C MET A 280 -7.78 16.78 13.74
N LYS A 281 -7.11 17.93 13.95
CA LYS A 281 -7.75 19.15 14.41
C LYS A 281 -8.75 19.70 13.40
N ALA A 282 -8.43 19.65 12.11
CA ALA A 282 -9.34 20.09 11.05
C ALA A 282 -10.58 19.20 10.94
N ALA A 283 -10.41 17.88 11.10
CA ALA A 283 -11.53 16.91 11.09
C ALA A 283 -12.40 16.99 12.36
N ALA A 284 -11.86 17.44 13.48
CA ALA A 284 -12.57 17.62 14.75
C ALA A 284 -13.24 19.02 14.89
N ALA A 285 -13.00 19.94 13.96
CA ALA A 285 -13.66 21.25 13.99
C ALA A 285 -15.15 21.09 13.65
N PRO A 286 -16.08 21.59 14.48
CA PRO A 286 -17.51 21.51 14.17
C PRO A 286 -17.77 22.25 12.86
N MET A 287 -18.52 21.60 11.94
CA MET A 287 -19.01 22.28 10.72
C MET A 287 -19.73 23.55 11.11
N SER A 288 -19.17 24.70 10.74
CA SER A 288 -19.80 25.97 10.97
C SER A 288 -21.15 26.00 10.23
N ALA A 289 -22.25 26.38 10.94
CA ALA A 289 -23.62 26.41 10.46
C ALA A 289 -23.89 27.37 9.28
N GLY A 290 -22.85 27.81 8.56
CA GLY A 290 -22.91 28.80 7.49
C GLY A 290 -23.05 28.25 6.06
N GLN A 291 -23.03 26.93 5.83
CA GLN A 291 -23.07 26.37 4.45
C GLN A 291 -24.41 25.75 4.04
N LEU A 292 -25.46 25.91 4.85
CA LEU A 292 -26.83 25.53 4.47
C LEU A 292 -27.64 26.78 4.05
N ARG A 293 -27.23 27.49 3.00
CA ARG A 293 -28.16 28.34 2.25
C ARG A 293 -28.55 27.63 0.96
N PRO A 294 -29.82 27.21 0.80
CA PRO A 294 -30.34 26.77 -0.47
C PRO A 294 -30.25 27.94 -1.46
N LYS A 295 -29.65 27.73 -2.63
CA LYS A 295 -29.79 28.65 -3.76
C LYS A 295 -31.27 28.62 -4.18
N THR A 296 -32.07 29.55 -3.66
CA THR A 296 -33.39 29.85 -4.20
C THR A 296 -33.18 30.40 -5.62
N GLY A 297 -33.68 29.66 -6.60
CA GLY A 297 -33.73 30.12 -7.96
C GLY A 297 -34.53 31.41 -8.07
N SER A 298 -34.05 32.40 -8.78
CA SER A 298 -34.83 33.48 -9.32
C SER A 298 -35.04 33.24 -10.80
N SER A 299 -36.26 32.87 -11.11
CA SER A 299 -36.87 33.02 -12.44
C SER A 299 -36.91 34.50 -12.79
N ARG A 300 -36.28 34.89 -13.90
CA ARG A 300 -36.80 35.86 -14.89
C ARG A 300 -36.02 35.67 -16.19
#